data_3ef64434b48e210874087a41e81fcde9
#
_entry.id   3ef64434b48e210874087a41e81fcde9
#
_cell.length_a   1.000
_cell.length_b   1.000
_cell.length_c   1.000
_cell.angle_alpha   90.00
_cell.angle_beta   90.00
_cell.angle_gamma   90.00
#
_symmetry.space_group_name_H-M   'P 1'
#
loop_
_entity.id
_entity.type
_entity.pdbx_description
1 polymer ?
#
loop_
_entity_poly.entity_id
_entity_poly.type
_entity_poly.pdbx_seq_one_letter_code
_entity_poly.pdbx_strand_id
1 'polypeptide(L)'
;MKMARSYPNLSLSERQAIKSLKDDLSLVIRPADKGGSIVLLDYTYYRDELLEQLRDSATYRLLPGDPTSKFKRELDSLISSALNAGWVDQDTAQYMNTEYPRIPIIYTLPKIHKSLSAPPGRPIISAVGSLYQPVATYIDSYLQPLVKSMQSYTRDSTHVIQRLKDLKDIPVNSLLVSMDVKSLYTIIPHEQGVWATRRALAKNPPTNTPIEFLLQLLELTLTRNYFRFETSFYLQTSGTAMGSALAPSYANLYMLHFETAHILPLLGKSILTYFRYIDDLFLIWTDGIDSMLKFHQDLNSLDNPVKLTLNYHEDNVDFLDLNIYKSGPGLGTRLFRKSTDRNSILHATSHHPPATIRGIPYQEQQLTRYGKGPA
;
A
#
# COMPACT_ATOMS: atom_id res chain seq x y z
N MET A 1 -19.92 -7.43 39.10
CA MET A 1 -20.29 -7.51 37.67
C MET A 1 -20.13 -8.97 37.27
N LYS A 2 -21.22 -9.73 37.01
CA LYS A 2 -21.14 -11.12 36.54
C LYS A 2 -20.61 -11.10 35.09
N MET A 3 -19.43 -11.63 34.84
CA MET A 3 -18.96 -11.88 33.47
C MET A 3 -19.98 -12.78 32.76
N ALA A 4 -20.54 -12.28 31.67
CA ALA A 4 -21.43 -13.08 30.84
C ALA A 4 -20.60 -14.30 30.33
N ARG A 5 -21.12 -15.51 30.57
CA ARG A 5 -20.54 -16.73 30.05
C ARG A 5 -20.57 -16.66 28.52
N SER A 6 -19.39 -16.49 27.92
CA SER A 6 -19.23 -16.61 26.47
C SER A 6 -19.49 -18.07 26.08
N TYR A 7 -20.60 -18.34 25.42
CA TYR A 7 -20.84 -19.63 24.79
C TYR A 7 -19.90 -19.76 23.58
N PRO A 8 -19.22 -20.89 23.44
CA PRO A 8 -18.37 -21.09 22.26
C PRO A 8 -19.20 -21.13 20.98
N ASN A 9 -18.79 -20.34 20.00
CA ASN A 9 -19.45 -20.23 18.69
C ASN A 9 -19.18 -21.40 17.73
N LEU A 10 -18.27 -22.31 18.13
CA LEU A 10 -17.88 -23.49 17.36
C LEU A 10 -18.19 -24.74 18.17
N SER A 11 -18.72 -25.76 17.53
CA SER A 11 -18.87 -27.10 18.09
C SER A 11 -17.50 -27.73 18.42
N LEU A 12 -17.49 -28.80 19.20
CA LEU A 12 -16.28 -29.53 19.52
C LEU A 12 -15.60 -30.10 18.25
N SER A 13 -16.41 -30.66 17.31
CA SER A 13 -15.93 -31.21 16.05
C SER A 13 -15.31 -30.15 15.16
N GLU A 14 -15.91 -28.95 15.04
CA GLU A 14 -15.34 -27.83 14.28
C GLU A 14 -14.01 -27.35 14.87
N ARG A 15 -13.89 -27.27 16.19
CA ARG A 15 -12.62 -26.94 16.85
C ARG A 15 -11.54 -28.00 16.61
N GLN A 16 -11.92 -29.28 16.63
CA GLN A 16 -11.00 -30.37 16.31
C GLN A 16 -10.56 -30.31 14.86
N ALA A 17 -11.47 -30.05 13.90
CA ALA A 17 -11.14 -29.88 12.49
C ALA A 17 -10.20 -28.70 12.25
N ILE A 18 -10.45 -27.55 12.87
CA ILE A 18 -9.54 -26.37 12.79
C ILE A 18 -8.17 -26.71 13.38
N LYS A 19 -8.13 -27.43 14.49
CA LYS A 19 -6.88 -27.86 15.10
C LYS A 19 -6.13 -28.81 14.15
N SER A 20 -6.79 -29.81 13.58
CA SER A 20 -6.18 -30.73 12.62
C SER A 20 -5.58 -30.00 11.42
N LEU A 21 -6.31 -29.01 10.84
CA LEU A 21 -5.78 -28.17 9.73
C LEU A 21 -4.58 -27.32 10.16
N LYS A 22 -4.55 -26.81 11.39
CA LYS A 22 -3.40 -26.04 11.90
C LYS A 22 -2.16 -26.88 12.19
N ASP A 23 -2.37 -28.13 12.59
CA ASP A 23 -1.31 -29.06 12.97
C ASP A 23 -0.73 -29.79 11.73
N ASP A 24 -1.39 -29.67 10.57
CA ASP A 24 -0.93 -30.25 9.29
C ASP A 24 0.20 -29.38 8.70
N LEU A 25 1.43 -29.83 8.86
CA LEU A 25 2.62 -29.15 8.37
C LEU A 25 2.81 -29.24 6.85
N SER A 26 2.02 -30.05 6.14
CA SER A 26 2.04 -30.12 4.69
C SER A 26 1.24 -28.99 4.03
N LEU A 27 0.45 -28.26 4.81
CA LEU A 27 -0.45 -27.21 4.33
C LEU A 27 -0.05 -25.82 4.82
N VAL A 28 -0.25 -24.82 3.96
CA VAL A 28 -0.20 -23.41 4.29
C VAL A 28 -1.59 -22.78 4.05
N ILE A 29 -2.16 -22.18 5.08
CA ILE A 29 -3.46 -21.52 5.03
C ILE A 29 -3.24 -20.01 5.04
N ARG A 30 -3.68 -19.32 3.98
CA ARG A 30 -3.52 -17.86 3.81
C ARG A 30 -4.81 -17.24 3.27
N PRO A 31 -5.09 -15.98 3.63
CA PRO A 31 -6.07 -15.23 2.87
C PRO A 31 -5.53 -14.96 1.45
N ALA A 32 -6.42 -14.95 0.47
CA ALA A 32 -6.08 -14.49 -0.88
C ALA A 32 -5.68 -13.01 -0.86
N ASP A 33 -4.85 -12.60 -1.82
CA ASP A 33 -4.45 -11.18 -2.00
C ASP A 33 -5.66 -10.25 -2.24
N LYS A 34 -6.70 -10.77 -2.90
CA LYS A 34 -7.96 -10.05 -3.18
C LYS A 34 -9.16 -10.99 -3.03
N GLY A 35 -10.35 -10.41 -2.73
CA GLY A 35 -11.61 -11.13 -2.72
C GLY A 35 -11.93 -11.91 -1.44
N GLY A 36 -11.09 -11.84 -0.39
CA GLY A 36 -11.40 -12.38 0.95
C GLY A 36 -11.47 -13.91 1.05
N SER A 37 -11.04 -14.65 0.02
CA SER A 37 -10.99 -16.12 0.04
C SER A 37 -9.93 -16.63 0.98
N ILE A 38 -10.19 -17.77 1.63
CA ILE A 38 -9.15 -18.56 2.30
C ILE A 38 -8.57 -19.54 1.27
N VAL A 39 -7.25 -19.57 1.17
CA VAL A 39 -6.52 -20.41 0.23
C VAL A 39 -5.71 -21.43 1.02
N LEU A 40 -5.81 -22.70 0.64
CA LEU A 40 -4.98 -23.79 1.12
C LEU A 40 -3.97 -24.12 0.01
N LEU A 41 -2.70 -24.10 0.36
CA LEU A 41 -1.59 -24.39 -0.53
C LEU A 41 -0.75 -25.52 0.04
N ASP A 42 -0.18 -26.36 -0.84
CA ASP A 42 0.91 -27.23 -0.46
C ASP A 42 2.08 -26.41 0.10
N TYR A 43 2.64 -26.84 1.23
CA TYR A 43 3.81 -26.19 1.84
C TYR A 43 5.00 -26.13 0.88
N THR A 44 5.23 -27.20 0.11
CA THR A 44 6.34 -27.28 -0.86
C THR A 44 6.16 -26.21 -1.94
N TYR A 45 4.95 -26.12 -2.54
CA TYR A 45 4.66 -25.09 -3.53
C TYR A 45 4.86 -23.67 -2.95
N TYR A 46 4.26 -23.41 -1.78
CA TYR A 46 4.35 -22.09 -1.12
C TYR A 46 5.80 -21.70 -0.84
N ARG A 47 6.59 -22.64 -0.33
CA ARG A 47 8.01 -22.46 0.01
C ARG A 47 8.84 -22.15 -1.23
N ASP A 48 8.68 -22.96 -2.27
CA ASP A 48 9.49 -22.86 -3.49
C ASP A 48 9.15 -21.56 -4.26
N GLU A 49 7.89 -21.17 -4.30
CA GLU A 49 7.43 -19.90 -4.86
C GLU A 49 8.05 -18.70 -4.14
N LEU A 50 8.09 -18.71 -2.81
CA LEU A 50 8.70 -17.63 -2.02
C LEU A 50 10.23 -17.64 -2.16
N LEU A 51 10.87 -18.80 -2.18
CA LEU A 51 12.32 -18.89 -2.39
C LEU A 51 12.70 -18.38 -3.79
N GLU A 52 11.88 -18.62 -4.81
CA GLU A 52 12.11 -18.08 -6.15
C GLU A 52 12.08 -16.54 -6.15
N GLN A 53 11.12 -15.93 -5.43
CA GLN A 53 11.11 -14.48 -5.26
C GLN A 53 12.37 -13.97 -4.52
N LEU A 54 12.83 -14.70 -3.49
CA LEU A 54 14.02 -14.32 -2.71
C LEU A 54 15.36 -14.50 -3.46
N ARG A 55 15.35 -15.17 -4.62
CA ARG A 55 16.53 -15.26 -5.52
C ARG A 55 16.79 -13.97 -6.30
N ASP A 56 15.82 -13.05 -6.35
CA ASP A 56 16.04 -11.74 -6.96
C ASP A 56 17.09 -10.95 -6.16
N SER A 57 18.33 -11.05 -6.58
CA SER A 57 19.49 -10.40 -5.95
C SER A 57 19.48 -8.87 -6.07
N ALA A 58 18.67 -8.30 -6.97
CA ALA A 58 18.48 -6.85 -7.06
C ALA A 58 17.64 -6.33 -5.90
N THR A 59 16.73 -7.16 -5.38
CA THR A 59 15.80 -6.77 -4.31
C THR A 59 16.18 -7.35 -2.95
N TYR A 60 16.73 -8.59 -2.90
CA TYR A 60 16.98 -9.31 -1.66
C TYR A 60 18.42 -9.83 -1.57
N ARG A 61 18.96 -9.81 -0.36
CA ARG A 61 20.27 -10.36 -0.05
C ARG A 61 20.20 -11.29 1.15
N LEU A 62 20.75 -12.50 1.00
CA LEU A 62 20.92 -13.46 2.11
C LEU A 62 21.93 -12.90 3.11
N LEU A 63 21.63 -13.01 4.39
CA LEU A 63 22.51 -12.61 5.49
C LEU A 63 23.15 -13.85 6.15
N PRO A 64 24.35 -13.71 6.70
CA PRO A 64 25.05 -14.83 7.35
C PRO A 64 24.40 -15.25 8.68
N GLY A 65 23.51 -14.44 9.26
CA GLY A 65 22.83 -14.70 10.52
C GLY A 65 21.94 -13.55 10.94
N ASP A 66 21.42 -13.60 12.16
CA ASP A 66 20.53 -12.59 12.74
C ASP A 66 21.26 -11.25 12.96
N PRO A 67 20.84 -10.15 12.27
CA PRO A 67 21.47 -8.86 12.40
C PRO A 67 20.87 -8.00 13.53
N THR A 68 19.84 -8.47 14.25
CA THR A 68 19.01 -7.68 15.15
C THR A 68 19.84 -6.89 16.17
N SER A 69 20.79 -7.55 16.85
CA SER A 69 21.61 -6.90 17.90
C SER A 69 22.54 -5.81 17.32
N LYS A 70 23.03 -5.99 16.08
CA LYS A 70 23.83 -4.99 15.40
C LYS A 70 22.97 -3.76 15.03
N PHE A 71 21.85 -4.00 14.38
CA PHE A 71 20.97 -2.92 13.92
C PHE A 71 20.31 -2.19 15.07
N LYS A 72 20.00 -2.89 16.18
CA LYS A 72 19.51 -2.24 17.40
C LYS A 72 20.54 -1.25 17.96
N ARG A 73 21.82 -1.62 18.05
CA ARG A 73 22.88 -0.71 18.55
C ARG A 73 23.04 0.52 17.64
N GLU A 74 22.94 0.37 16.31
CA GLU A 74 23.00 1.48 15.37
C GLU A 74 21.83 2.44 15.61
N LEU A 75 20.62 1.93 15.77
CA LEU A 75 19.42 2.73 16.04
C LEU A 75 19.46 3.41 17.41
N ASP A 76 19.80 2.65 18.47
CA ASP A 76 19.89 3.17 19.85
C ASP A 76 20.91 4.31 19.94
N SER A 77 22.04 4.19 19.24
CA SER A 77 23.06 5.26 19.16
C SER A 77 22.52 6.53 18.51
N LEU A 78 21.79 6.39 17.41
CA LEU A 78 21.18 7.53 16.71
C LEU A 78 20.11 8.22 17.58
N ILE A 79 19.22 7.44 18.22
CA ILE A 79 18.19 7.97 19.11
C ILE A 79 18.83 8.67 20.33
N SER A 80 19.86 8.08 20.95
CA SER A 80 20.56 8.67 22.09
C SER A 80 21.25 9.99 21.70
N SER A 81 21.85 10.05 20.52
CA SER A 81 22.45 11.28 20.00
C SER A 81 21.41 12.38 19.78
N ALA A 82 20.24 12.02 19.23
CA ALA A 82 19.14 12.96 19.01
C ALA A 82 18.54 13.48 20.34
N LEU A 83 18.41 12.61 21.34
CA LEU A 83 17.96 12.99 22.69
C LEU A 83 18.95 13.98 23.33
N ASN A 84 20.24 13.68 23.29
CA ASN A 84 21.29 14.54 23.83
C ASN A 84 21.36 15.92 23.12
N ALA A 85 21.05 15.94 21.82
CA ALA A 85 20.99 17.17 21.03
C ALA A 85 19.67 17.95 21.21
N GLY A 86 18.70 17.42 21.96
CA GLY A 86 17.40 18.04 22.16
C GLY A 86 16.49 18.00 20.91
N TRP A 87 16.77 17.10 19.96
CA TRP A 87 15.97 16.94 18.73
C TRP A 87 14.69 16.13 18.96
N VAL A 88 14.68 15.33 20.01
CA VAL A 88 13.53 14.58 20.51
C VAL A 88 13.50 14.66 22.04
N ASP A 89 12.31 14.55 22.63
CA ASP A 89 12.15 14.43 24.07
C ASP A 89 12.32 12.97 24.57
N GLN A 90 12.35 12.80 25.87
CA GLN A 90 12.53 11.48 26.51
C GLN A 90 11.42 10.49 26.13
N ASP A 91 10.17 10.95 26.06
CA ASP A 91 9.02 10.09 25.75
C ASP A 91 9.09 9.61 24.30
N THR A 92 9.44 10.48 23.37
CA THR A 92 9.65 10.14 21.96
C THR A 92 10.83 9.18 21.77
N ALA A 93 11.94 9.40 22.46
CA ALA A 93 13.09 8.50 22.42
C ALA A 93 12.72 7.11 22.98
N GLN A 94 11.97 7.06 24.09
CA GLN A 94 11.48 5.82 24.67
C GLN A 94 10.47 5.13 23.74
N TYR A 95 9.57 5.85 23.08
CA TYR A 95 8.63 5.29 22.10
C TYR A 95 9.34 4.62 20.92
N MET A 96 10.39 5.23 20.40
CA MET A 96 11.17 4.66 19.29
C MET A 96 12.05 3.48 19.71
N ASN A 97 12.34 3.30 20.98
CA ASN A 97 13.17 2.22 21.48
C ASN A 97 12.33 0.94 21.71
N THR A 98 12.63 -0.10 20.95
CA THR A 98 12.05 -1.44 21.15
C THR A 98 13.04 -2.30 21.93
N GLU A 99 12.75 -2.57 23.19
CA GLU A 99 13.66 -3.31 24.09
C GLU A 99 13.88 -4.75 23.61
N TYR A 100 12.79 -5.45 23.26
CA TYR A 100 12.79 -6.84 22.80
C TYR A 100 12.13 -6.94 21.41
N PRO A 101 12.84 -6.57 20.33
CA PRO A 101 12.25 -6.57 19.01
C PRO A 101 12.01 -7.99 18.49
N ARG A 102 10.86 -8.18 17.85
CA ARG A 102 10.58 -9.40 17.09
C ARG A 102 11.28 -9.31 15.73
N ILE A 103 11.81 -10.43 15.27
CA ILE A 103 12.36 -10.52 13.92
C ILE A 103 11.18 -10.51 12.94
N PRO A 104 11.14 -9.59 11.96
CA PRO A 104 10.13 -9.62 10.92
C PRO A 104 10.13 -10.94 10.17
N ILE A 105 8.95 -11.40 9.77
CA ILE A 105 8.79 -12.65 9.02
C ILE A 105 8.14 -12.32 7.68
N ILE A 106 8.72 -12.83 6.60
CA ILE A 106 8.11 -12.74 5.28
C ILE A 106 7.10 -13.87 5.09
N TYR A 107 5.99 -13.54 4.44
CA TYR A 107 4.99 -14.49 3.96
C TYR A 107 4.36 -13.95 2.67
N THR A 108 3.63 -14.79 1.94
CA THR A 108 2.95 -14.34 0.73
C THR A 108 1.43 -14.47 0.85
N LEU A 109 0.73 -13.56 0.14
CA LEU A 109 -0.71 -13.64 -0.10
C LEU A 109 -0.95 -14.15 -1.53
N PRO A 110 -1.61 -15.31 -1.73
CA PRO A 110 -1.80 -15.91 -3.05
C PRO A 110 -2.67 -15.04 -3.95
N LYS A 111 -2.18 -14.72 -5.16
CA LYS A 111 -2.91 -13.96 -6.18
C LYS A 111 -3.76 -14.92 -7.03
N ILE A 112 -4.80 -15.51 -6.44
CA ILE A 112 -5.69 -16.48 -7.10
C ILE A 112 -6.40 -15.91 -8.33
N HIS A 113 -6.53 -14.58 -8.41
CA HIS A 113 -7.06 -13.89 -9.59
C HIS A 113 -6.12 -13.97 -10.82
N LYS A 114 -4.86 -14.34 -10.65
CA LYS A 114 -3.91 -14.53 -11.75
C LYS A 114 -3.82 -16.01 -12.16
N SER A 115 -3.91 -16.91 -11.19
CA SER A 115 -3.90 -18.36 -11.41
C SER A 115 -4.53 -19.05 -10.21
N LEU A 116 -5.42 -20.04 -10.45
CA LEU A 116 -6.00 -20.86 -9.40
C LEU A 116 -5.12 -22.07 -9.05
N SER A 117 -4.39 -22.61 -10.03
CA SER A 117 -3.55 -23.79 -9.84
C SER A 117 -2.15 -23.47 -9.31
N ALA A 118 -1.59 -22.35 -9.72
CA ALA A 118 -0.25 -21.90 -9.32
C ALA A 118 -0.27 -20.38 -9.06
N PRO A 119 -0.93 -19.90 -7.99
CA PRO A 119 -1.10 -18.49 -7.73
C PRO A 119 0.22 -17.86 -7.26
N PRO A 120 0.79 -16.87 -7.99
CA PRO A 120 1.96 -16.17 -7.50
C PRO A 120 1.64 -15.41 -6.20
N GLY A 121 2.59 -15.31 -5.29
CA GLY A 121 2.44 -14.65 -4.00
C GLY A 121 2.69 -13.15 -4.06
N ARG A 122 1.94 -12.36 -3.27
CA ARG A 122 2.34 -10.99 -2.90
C ARG A 122 3.21 -11.08 -1.66
N PRO A 123 4.49 -10.69 -1.69
CA PRO A 123 5.34 -10.76 -0.50
C PRO A 123 4.94 -9.68 0.51
N ILE A 124 4.76 -10.10 1.76
CA ILE A 124 4.47 -9.22 2.89
C ILE A 124 5.49 -9.48 3.98
N ILE A 125 6.11 -8.42 4.48
CA ILE A 125 7.02 -8.48 5.62
C ILE A 125 6.26 -7.97 6.84
N SER A 126 5.98 -8.87 7.79
CA SER A 126 5.30 -8.50 9.03
C SER A 126 6.22 -7.68 9.92
N ALA A 127 5.95 -6.40 10.03
CA ALA A 127 6.72 -5.48 10.87
C ALA A 127 6.22 -5.42 12.34
N VAL A 128 5.18 -6.19 12.69
CA VAL A 128 4.55 -6.11 14.02
C VAL A 128 5.52 -6.50 15.13
N GLY A 129 5.79 -5.55 16.04
CA GLY A 129 6.75 -5.70 17.13
C GLY A 129 8.22 -5.70 16.69
N SER A 130 8.51 -5.33 15.44
CA SER A 130 9.87 -5.25 14.92
C SER A 130 10.64 -4.04 15.45
N LEU A 131 11.97 -4.09 15.30
CA LEU A 131 12.88 -3.03 15.73
C LEU A 131 12.50 -1.66 15.13
N TYR A 132 12.11 -1.63 13.85
CA TYR A 132 11.85 -0.37 13.13
C TYR A 132 10.37 0.01 13.08
N GLN A 133 9.44 -0.77 13.65
CA GLN A 133 8.01 -0.43 13.60
C GLN A 133 7.69 0.93 14.24
N PRO A 134 8.11 1.24 15.49
CA PRO A 134 7.82 2.55 16.09
C PRO A 134 8.53 3.69 15.37
N VAL A 135 9.74 3.46 14.88
CA VAL A 135 10.50 4.43 14.07
C VAL A 135 9.78 4.74 12.76
N ALA A 136 9.30 3.71 12.05
CA ALA A 136 8.53 3.90 10.82
C ALA A 136 7.24 4.69 11.07
N THR A 137 6.54 4.41 12.18
CA THR A 137 5.34 5.17 12.57
C THR A 137 5.68 6.62 12.93
N TYR A 138 6.78 6.86 13.63
CA TYR A 138 7.26 8.20 13.96
C TYR A 138 7.56 9.00 12.69
N ILE A 139 8.33 8.45 11.75
CA ILE A 139 8.61 9.12 10.47
C ILE A 139 7.32 9.39 9.71
N ASP A 140 6.42 8.39 9.61
CA ASP A 140 5.17 8.50 8.87
C ASP A 140 4.29 9.65 9.38
N SER A 141 4.32 9.95 10.68
CA SER A 141 3.59 11.07 11.28
C SER A 141 3.99 12.44 10.70
N TYR A 142 5.24 12.59 10.26
CA TYR A 142 5.73 13.78 9.55
C TYR A 142 5.42 13.76 8.05
N LEU A 143 5.39 12.57 7.44
CA LEU A 143 5.20 12.46 6.00
C LEU A 143 3.72 12.52 5.60
N GLN A 144 2.80 11.98 6.41
CA GLN A 144 1.37 11.98 6.10
C GLN A 144 0.76 13.34 5.81
N PRO A 145 1.04 14.42 6.58
CA PRO A 145 0.53 15.77 6.27
C PRO A 145 0.98 16.25 4.89
N LEU A 146 2.24 15.96 4.50
CA LEU A 146 2.80 16.31 3.20
C LEU A 146 2.06 15.58 2.07
N VAL A 147 1.83 14.28 2.26
CA VAL A 147 1.07 13.46 1.30
C VAL A 147 -0.34 13.99 1.13
N LYS A 148 -1.04 14.29 2.22
CA LYS A 148 -2.43 14.79 2.18
C LYS A 148 -2.56 16.18 1.52
N SER A 149 -1.48 16.95 1.46
CA SER A 149 -1.44 18.27 0.81
C SER A 149 -1.15 18.23 -0.70
N MET A 150 -0.84 17.05 -1.27
CA MET A 150 -0.56 16.93 -2.70
C MET A 150 -1.82 17.15 -3.54
N GLN A 151 -1.68 17.86 -4.66
CA GLN A 151 -2.78 18.10 -5.60
C GLN A 151 -3.35 16.80 -6.19
N SER A 152 -2.52 15.83 -6.48
CA SER A 152 -2.91 14.53 -7.04
C SER A 152 -3.49 13.57 -6.00
N TYR A 153 -3.29 13.82 -4.70
CA TYR A 153 -3.66 12.90 -3.63
C TYR A 153 -5.14 12.56 -3.64
N THR A 154 -5.41 11.28 -3.60
CA THR A 154 -6.74 10.71 -3.45
C THR A 154 -6.78 9.88 -2.17
N ARG A 155 -7.75 10.15 -1.30
CA ARG A 155 -7.88 9.45 -0.03
C ARG A 155 -8.58 8.09 -0.18
N ASP A 156 -9.66 8.06 -0.97
CA ASP A 156 -10.57 6.92 -1.15
C ASP A 156 -11.52 7.18 -2.33
N SER A 157 -12.33 6.18 -2.68
CA SER A 157 -13.35 6.27 -3.73
C SER A 157 -14.37 7.40 -3.49
N THR A 158 -14.72 7.70 -2.22
CA THR A 158 -15.63 8.81 -1.87
C THR A 158 -15.00 10.17 -2.22
N HIS A 159 -13.70 10.33 -1.97
CA HIS A 159 -12.97 11.54 -2.34
C HIS A 159 -12.92 11.72 -3.86
N VAL A 160 -12.75 10.62 -4.62
CA VAL A 160 -12.85 10.66 -6.10
C VAL A 160 -14.21 11.19 -6.54
N ILE A 161 -15.31 10.62 -6.01
CA ILE A 161 -16.67 11.04 -6.35
C ILE A 161 -16.89 12.54 -6.07
N GLN A 162 -16.38 13.05 -4.94
CA GLN A 162 -16.48 14.47 -4.60
C GLN A 162 -15.77 15.35 -5.63
N ARG A 163 -14.54 15.00 -6.00
CA ARG A 163 -13.74 15.75 -6.98
C ARG A 163 -14.33 15.68 -8.39
N LEU A 164 -14.93 14.55 -8.78
CA LEU A 164 -15.56 14.40 -10.09
C LEU A 164 -16.83 15.25 -10.25
N LYS A 165 -17.57 15.52 -9.17
CA LYS A 165 -18.77 16.36 -9.20
C LYS A 165 -18.51 17.81 -9.63
N ASP A 166 -17.29 18.30 -9.36
CA ASP A 166 -16.88 19.66 -9.69
C ASP A 166 -16.41 19.79 -11.15
N LEU A 167 -16.19 18.65 -11.83
CA LEU A 167 -15.79 18.61 -13.24
C LEU A 167 -17.02 18.75 -14.14
N LYS A 168 -17.02 19.80 -14.96
CA LYS A 168 -18.05 20.11 -15.96
C LYS A 168 -17.41 20.30 -17.31
N ASP A 169 -18.24 20.28 -18.34
CA ASP A 169 -17.81 20.54 -19.72
C ASP A 169 -16.69 19.62 -20.21
N ILE A 170 -16.84 18.31 -19.90
CA ILE A 170 -15.90 17.27 -20.34
C ILE A 170 -15.96 17.19 -21.88
N PRO A 171 -14.85 17.41 -22.59
CA PRO A 171 -14.82 17.31 -24.04
C PRO A 171 -15.30 15.95 -24.54
N VAL A 172 -16.19 15.92 -25.54
CA VAL A 172 -16.78 14.67 -26.07
C VAL A 172 -15.68 13.68 -26.51
N ASN A 173 -14.65 14.19 -27.20
CA ASN A 173 -13.56 13.38 -27.74
C ASN A 173 -12.44 13.08 -26.69
N SER A 174 -12.64 13.42 -25.42
CA SER A 174 -11.65 13.10 -24.38
C SER A 174 -11.62 11.59 -24.10
N LEU A 175 -10.50 11.10 -23.61
CA LEU A 175 -10.33 9.72 -23.17
C LEU A 175 -10.31 9.69 -21.64
N LEU A 176 -11.02 8.72 -21.07
CA LEU A 176 -10.87 8.35 -19.67
C LEU A 176 -9.74 7.32 -19.59
N VAL A 177 -8.76 7.58 -18.75
CA VAL A 177 -7.52 6.78 -18.69
C VAL A 177 -7.26 6.37 -17.25
N SER A 178 -6.98 5.09 -17.02
CA SER A 178 -6.39 4.60 -15.79
C SER A 178 -5.06 3.90 -16.06
N MET A 179 -4.11 4.09 -15.15
CA MET A 179 -2.78 3.49 -15.18
C MET A 179 -2.47 2.93 -13.81
N ASP A 180 -1.64 1.89 -13.75
CA ASP A 180 -1.16 1.28 -12.50
C ASP A 180 0.36 1.19 -12.53
N VAL A 181 1.02 1.58 -11.44
CA VAL A 181 2.49 1.49 -11.32
C VAL A 181 2.88 0.06 -10.98
N LYS A 182 3.68 -0.56 -11.85
CA LYS A 182 4.14 -1.93 -11.62
C LYS A 182 5.06 -2.01 -10.42
N SER A 183 4.66 -2.79 -9.41
CA SER A 183 5.49 -3.14 -8.24
C SER A 183 6.07 -1.95 -7.48
N LEU A 184 5.32 -0.84 -7.33
CA LEU A 184 5.79 0.44 -6.78
C LEU A 184 6.67 0.29 -5.54
N TYR A 185 6.25 -0.51 -4.55
CA TYR A 185 6.97 -0.63 -3.27
C TYR A 185 8.36 -1.26 -3.38
N THR A 186 8.65 -2.04 -4.43
CA THR A 186 9.94 -2.73 -4.58
C THR A 186 10.89 -2.02 -5.54
N ILE A 187 10.38 -1.12 -6.39
CA ILE A 187 11.18 -0.48 -7.44
C ILE A 187 11.84 0.85 -7.01
N ILE A 188 11.41 1.46 -5.89
CA ILE A 188 11.92 2.78 -5.48
C ILE A 188 13.38 2.67 -5.07
N PRO A 189 14.34 3.29 -5.78
CA PRO A 189 15.73 3.34 -5.33
C PRO A 189 15.82 4.16 -4.05
N HIS A 190 16.52 3.65 -3.02
CA HIS A 190 16.60 4.30 -1.71
C HIS A 190 17.07 5.75 -1.81
N GLU A 191 18.15 6.01 -2.58
CA GLU A 191 18.70 7.34 -2.76
C GLU A 191 17.67 8.33 -3.34
N GLN A 192 16.95 7.93 -4.40
CA GLN A 192 15.94 8.78 -5.03
C GLN A 192 14.73 9.01 -4.12
N GLY A 193 14.29 7.98 -3.39
CA GLY A 193 13.18 8.10 -2.46
C GLY A 193 13.52 8.98 -1.24
N VAL A 194 14.72 8.85 -0.67
CA VAL A 194 15.23 9.73 0.40
C VAL A 194 15.34 11.17 -0.10
N TRP A 195 15.87 11.37 -1.31
CA TRP A 195 15.94 12.70 -1.92
C TRP A 195 14.56 13.33 -2.14
N ALA A 196 13.58 12.57 -2.66
CA ALA A 196 12.21 13.04 -2.82
C ALA A 196 11.58 13.43 -1.47
N THR A 197 11.83 12.62 -0.43
CA THR A 197 11.37 12.89 0.94
C THR A 197 12.02 14.16 1.50
N ARG A 198 13.33 14.34 1.32
CA ARG A 198 14.06 15.57 1.70
C ARG A 198 13.43 16.81 1.08
N ARG A 199 13.17 16.77 -0.22
CA ARG A 199 12.53 17.90 -0.94
C ARG A 199 11.14 18.23 -0.41
N ALA A 200 10.35 17.22 -0.08
CA ALA A 200 9.02 17.43 0.47
C ALA A 200 9.09 18.05 1.88
N LEU A 201 9.94 17.54 2.76
CA LEU A 201 10.17 18.06 4.09
C LEU A 201 10.73 19.49 4.05
N ALA A 202 11.62 19.82 3.10
CA ALA A 202 12.19 21.17 2.96
C ALA A 202 11.14 22.23 2.57
N LYS A 203 10.05 21.85 1.90
CA LYS A 203 8.95 22.78 1.58
C LYS A 203 8.09 23.12 2.81
N ASN A 204 7.96 22.20 3.74
CA ASN A 204 7.21 22.35 4.99
C ASN A 204 8.03 21.74 6.13
N PRO A 205 9.07 22.42 6.59
CA PRO A 205 10.00 21.88 7.58
C PRO A 205 9.32 21.67 8.93
N PRO A 206 9.60 20.55 9.62
CA PRO A 206 9.18 20.35 11.00
C PRO A 206 9.74 21.45 11.92
N THR A 207 8.97 21.86 12.92
CA THR A 207 9.38 22.95 13.84
C THR A 207 10.38 22.50 14.91
N ASN A 208 10.26 21.25 15.36
CA ASN A 208 10.98 20.76 16.55
C ASN A 208 11.98 19.63 16.26
N THR A 209 12.01 19.12 15.05
CA THR A 209 12.85 17.97 14.69
C THR A 209 13.63 18.29 13.43
N PRO A 210 14.96 18.17 13.42
CA PRO A 210 15.77 18.40 12.22
C PRO A 210 15.42 17.43 11.10
N ILE A 211 15.33 17.94 9.87
CA ILE A 211 15.09 17.12 8.68
C ILE A 211 16.15 16.01 8.56
N GLU A 212 17.41 16.35 8.83
CA GLU A 212 18.52 15.38 8.75
C GLU A 212 18.33 14.19 9.68
N PHE A 213 17.79 14.38 10.88
CA PHE A 213 17.51 13.30 11.80
C PHE A 213 16.39 12.38 11.24
N LEU A 214 15.30 12.96 10.71
CA LEU A 214 14.24 12.18 10.07
C LEU A 214 14.76 11.38 8.88
N LEU A 215 15.68 11.94 8.09
CA LEU A 215 16.27 11.25 6.95
C LEU A 215 17.24 10.16 7.38
N GLN A 216 18.02 10.35 8.44
CA GLN A 216 18.86 9.28 9.02
C GLN A 216 18.02 8.10 9.53
N LEU A 217 16.91 8.39 10.22
CA LEU A 217 15.96 7.35 10.63
C LEU A 217 15.33 6.63 9.42
N LEU A 218 14.96 7.37 8.39
CA LEU A 218 14.42 6.84 7.14
C LEU A 218 15.44 5.92 6.46
N GLU A 219 16.68 6.36 6.30
CA GLU A 219 17.77 5.57 5.71
C GLU A 219 18.02 4.27 6.49
N LEU A 220 18.06 4.32 7.82
CA LEU A 220 18.16 3.11 8.64
C LEU A 220 16.98 2.19 8.40
N THR A 221 15.76 2.71 8.39
CA THR A 221 14.54 1.91 8.20
C THR A 221 14.53 1.22 6.82
N LEU A 222 15.00 1.90 5.78
CA LEU A 222 15.05 1.35 4.42
C LEU A 222 16.23 0.37 4.25
N THR A 223 17.43 0.75 4.71
CA THR A 223 18.66 -0.02 4.47
C THR A 223 18.90 -1.15 5.47
N ARG A 224 18.19 -1.18 6.59
CA ARG A 224 18.24 -2.23 7.61
C ARG A 224 16.92 -3.02 7.67
N ASN A 225 16.20 -3.07 6.57
CA ASN A 225 14.95 -3.81 6.41
C ASN A 225 15.25 -5.31 6.26
N TYR A 226 15.48 -5.97 7.38
CA TYR A 226 15.78 -7.41 7.47
C TYR A 226 14.54 -8.19 7.88
N PHE A 227 14.52 -9.47 7.50
CA PHE A 227 13.46 -10.40 7.86
C PHE A 227 13.96 -11.84 7.82
N ARG A 228 13.14 -12.75 8.35
CA ARG A 228 13.43 -14.18 8.37
C ARG A 228 12.42 -14.92 7.48
N PHE A 229 12.92 -15.91 6.76
CA PHE A 229 12.14 -16.98 6.16
C PHE A 229 12.73 -18.32 6.60
N GLU A 230 11.91 -19.16 7.20
CA GLU A 230 12.38 -20.40 7.87
C GLU A 230 13.53 -20.11 8.86
N THR A 231 14.71 -20.66 8.61
CA THR A 231 15.93 -20.46 9.41
C THR A 231 16.87 -19.40 8.84
N SER A 232 16.58 -18.87 7.64
CA SER A 232 17.45 -17.96 6.92
C SER A 232 17.04 -16.50 7.11
N PHE A 233 18.03 -15.61 7.15
CA PHE A 233 17.84 -14.17 7.28
C PHE A 233 18.12 -13.49 5.97
N TYR A 234 17.32 -12.51 5.62
CA TYR A 234 17.42 -11.74 4.39
C TYR A 234 17.37 -10.25 4.70
N LEU A 235 17.93 -9.47 3.80
CA LEU A 235 17.83 -8.01 3.77
C LEU A 235 17.18 -7.59 2.46
N GLN A 236 16.16 -6.75 2.52
CA GLN A 236 15.66 -6.06 1.34
C GLN A 236 16.58 -4.88 1.04
N THR A 237 17.13 -4.83 -0.18
CA THR A 237 18.15 -3.85 -0.60
C THR A 237 17.60 -2.75 -1.49
N SER A 238 16.37 -2.88 -1.97
CA SER A 238 15.68 -1.88 -2.80
C SER A 238 14.22 -1.75 -2.40
N GLY A 239 13.63 -0.60 -2.63
CA GLY A 239 12.24 -0.31 -2.29
C GLY A 239 11.98 -0.22 -0.80
N THR A 240 10.75 -0.49 -0.42
CA THR A 240 10.29 -0.51 0.98
C THR A 240 9.42 -1.73 1.26
N ALA A 241 9.42 -2.21 2.50
CA ALA A 241 8.64 -3.39 2.88
C ALA A 241 7.14 -3.15 2.77
N MET A 242 6.44 -4.02 2.07
CA MET A 242 4.98 -4.12 2.17
C MET A 242 4.61 -4.60 3.57
N GLY A 243 4.10 -3.68 4.40
CA GLY A 243 3.80 -3.92 5.83
C GLY A 243 4.47 -2.91 6.77
N SER A 244 5.40 -2.08 6.27
CA SER A 244 5.92 -0.94 7.01
C SER A 244 4.91 0.22 7.03
N ALA A 245 4.74 0.86 8.18
CA ALA A 245 3.83 2.00 8.35
C ALA A 245 4.19 3.18 7.42
N LEU A 246 5.48 3.42 7.19
CA LEU A 246 5.93 4.55 6.36
C LEU A 246 5.84 4.27 4.84
N ALA A 247 5.67 3.02 4.43
CA ALA A 247 5.77 2.64 3.02
C ALA A 247 4.79 3.40 2.09
N PRO A 248 3.50 3.58 2.45
CA PRO A 248 2.58 4.36 1.62
C PRO A 248 2.99 5.82 1.47
N SER A 249 3.39 6.48 2.56
CA SER A 249 3.79 7.89 2.52
C SER A 249 5.08 8.08 1.73
N TYR A 250 6.07 7.22 1.94
CA TYR A 250 7.32 7.22 1.19
C TYR A 250 7.10 7.04 -0.31
N ALA A 251 6.28 6.06 -0.70
CA ALA A 251 5.93 5.82 -2.10
C ALA A 251 5.18 7.02 -2.71
N ASN A 252 4.26 7.64 -1.96
CA ASN A 252 3.56 8.84 -2.40
C ASN A 252 4.50 10.01 -2.67
N LEU A 253 5.49 10.24 -1.81
CA LEU A 253 6.47 11.32 -1.98
C LEU A 253 7.38 11.07 -3.19
N TYR A 254 7.79 9.82 -3.41
CA TYR A 254 8.53 9.44 -4.61
C TYR A 254 7.72 9.68 -5.89
N MET A 255 6.46 9.25 -5.90
CA MET A 255 5.56 9.48 -7.03
C MET A 255 5.27 10.96 -7.25
N LEU A 256 5.19 11.79 -6.21
CA LEU A 256 5.06 13.26 -6.36
C LEU A 256 6.23 13.83 -7.17
N HIS A 257 7.45 13.34 -6.93
CA HIS A 257 8.59 13.78 -7.72
C HIS A 257 8.43 13.40 -9.19
N PHE A 258 8.05 12.16 -9.47
CA PHE A 258 7.77 11.67 -10.83
C PHE A 258 6.66 12.48 -11.51
N GLU A 259 5.55 12.71 -10.83
CA GLU A 259 4.41 13.49 -11.32
C GLU A 259 4.79 14.93 -11.65
N THR A 260 5.53 15.58 -10.77
CA THR A 260 5.95 16.98 -10.93
C THR A 260 6.81 17.16 -12.18
N ALA A 261 7.60 16.16 -12.52
CA ALA A 261 8.46 16.21 -13.70
C ALA A 261 7.71 15.88 -15.01
N HIS A 262 6.77 14.93 -14.99
CA HIS A 262 6.30 14.29 -16.21
C HIS A 262 4.78 14.39 -16.46
N ILE A 263 3.95 14.59 -15.44
CA ILE A 263 2.48 14.56 -15.55
C ILE A 263 1.88 15.96 -15.31
N LEU A 264 2.22 16.58 -14.18
CA LEU A 264 1.64 17.87 -13.78
C LEU A 264 1.89 19.02 -14.77
N PRO A 265 2.99 19.06 -15.53
CA PRO A 265 3.18 20.10 -16.56
C PRO A 265 2.16 20.05 -17.71
N LEU A 266 1.44 18.93 -17.87
CA LEU A 266 0.41 18.73 -18.89
C LEU A 266 -1.00 19.06 -18.40
N LEU A 267 -1.20 19.35 -17.11
CA LEU A 267 -2.48 19.79 -16.56
C LEU A 267 -2.91 21.12 -17.19
N GLY A 268 -4.18 21.18 -17.60
CA GLY A 268 -4.74 22.33 -18.33
C GLY A 268 -4.30 22.41 -19.81
N LYS A 269 -3.57 21.41 -20.31
CA LYS A 269 -3.22 21.23 -21.73
C LYS A 269 -3.85 19.94 -22.23
N SER A 270 -3.05 18.88 -22.38
CA SER A 270 -3.53 17.56 -22.80
C SER A 270 -4.21 16.75 -21.68
N ILE A 271 -3.99 17.10 -20.41
CA ILE A 271 -4.63 16.48 -19.24
C ILE A 271 -5.60 17.47 -18.60
N LEU A 272 -6.91 17.15 -18.64
CA LEU A 272 -7.95 17.98 -18.01
C LEU A 272 -7.95 17.82 -16.48
N THR A 273 -7.81 16.59 -15.98
CA THR A 273 -7.73 16.28 -14.55
C THR A 273 -6.84 15.07 -14.29
N TYR A 274 -6.28 15.02 -13.09
CA TYR A 274 -5.39 13.95 -12.65
C TYR A 274 -5.62 13.62 -11.18
N PHE A 275 -5.77 12.32 -10.87
CA PHE A 275 -5.92 11.79 -9.53
C PHE A 275 -4.97 10.62 -9.36
N ARG A 276 -4.40 10.46 -8.15
CA ARG A 276 -3.62 9.29 -7.82
C ARG A 276 -3.95 8.76 -6.43
N TYR A 277 -4.17 7.45 -6.35
CA TYR A 277 -4.26 6.69 -5.12
C TYR A 277 -3.08 5.70 -5.08
N ILE A 278 -2.00 6.08 -4.40
CA ILE A 278 -0.73 5.33 -4.28
C ILE A 278 -0.15 4.97 -5.66
N ASP A 279 -0.45 3.78 -6.17
CA ASP A 279 -0.01 3.20 -7.44
C ASP A 279 -1.07 3.29 -8.56
N ASP A 280 -2.34 3.52 -8.22
CA ASP A 280 -3.44 3.70 -9.17
C ASP A 280 -3.54 5.18 -9.61
N LEU A 281 -3.49 5.44 -10.93
CA LEU A 281 -3.61 6.75 -11.55
C LEU A 281 -4.90 6.84 -12.38
N PHE A 282 -5.57 7.98 -12.30
CA PHE A 282 -6.69 8.33 -13.18
C PHE A 282 -6.46 9.71 -13.81
N LEU A 283 -6.71 9.84 -15.10
CA LEU A 283 -6.66 11.12 -15.79
C LEU A 283 -7.69 11.18 -16.95
N ILE A 284 -8.04 12.40 -17.33
CA ILE A 284 -8.83 12.68 -18.53
C ILE A 284 -7.90 13.31 -19.54
N TRP A 285 -7.74 12.64 -20.68
CA TRP A 285 -6.88 13.07 -21.77
C TRP A 285 -7.70 13.73 -22.88
N THR A 286 -7.26 14.88 -23.37
CA THR A 286 -8.04 15.71 -24.32
C THR A 286 -7.40 15.88 -25.70
N ASP A 287 -6.20 15.35 -25.90
CA ASP A 287 -5.36 15.60 -27.09
C ASP A 287 -5.27 14.38 -28.03
N GLY A 288 -6.36 13.60 -28.11
CA GLY A 288 -6.48 12.46 -29.01
C GLY A 288 -5.72 11.21 -28.56
N ILE A 289 -6.06 10.07 -29.19
CA ILE A 289 -5.55 8.74 -28.78
C ILE A 289 -4.05 8.58 -29.09
N ASP A 290 -3.59 9.02 -30.25
CA ASP A 290 -2.19 8.83 -30.68
C ASP A 290 -1.22 9.57 -29.75
N SER A 291 -1.59 10.79 -29.35
CA SER A 291 -0.79 11.58 -28.41
C SER A 291 -0.79 10.95 -27.01
N MET A 292 -1.90 10.36 -26.56
CA MET A 292 -1.99 9.63 -25.29
C MET A 292 -1.13 8.36 -25.30
N LEU A 293 -1.18 7.58 -26.38
CA LEU A 293 -0.34 6.38 -26.54
C LEU A 293 1.14 6.73 -26.56
N LYS A 294 1.49 7.81 -27.28
CA LYS A 294 2.87 8.33 -27.27
C LYS A 294 3.29 8.77 -25.87
N PHE A 295 2.47 9.54 -25.17
CA PHE A 295 2.74 9.96 -23.79
C PHE A 295 3.00 8.76 -22.87
N HIS A 296 2.16 7.72 -22.92
CA HIS A 296 2.38 6.50 -22.15
C HIS A 296 3.69 5.79 -22.53
N GLN A 297 4.01 5.71 -23.84
CA GLN A 297 5.26 5.14 -24.32
C GLN A 297 6.47 5.94 -23.82
N ASP A 298 6.41 7.28 -23.91
CA ASP A 298 7.47 8.18 -23.47
C ASP A 298 7.72 8.00 -21.97
N LEU A 299 6.67 7.95 -21.13
CA LEU A 299 6.80 7.67 -19.69
C LEU A 299 7.49 6.33 -19.40
N ASN A 300 7.14 5.28 -20.13
CA ASN A 300 7.72 3.95 -19.95
C ASN A 300 9.14 3.81 -20.53
N SER A 301 9.55 4.74 -21.40
CA SER A 301 10.90 4.79 -22.00
C SER A 301 11.89 5.59 -21.17
N LEU A 302 11.42 6.30 -20.14
CA LEU A 302 12.31 7.05 -19.24
C LEU A 302 13.31 6.10 -18.57
N ASP A 303 14.52 6.60 -18.36
CA ASP A 303 15.53 5.98 -17.49
C ASP A 303 15.12 6.15 -16.02
N ASN A 304 14.00 5.52 -15.68
CA ASN A 304 13.36 5.56 -14.37
C ASN A 304 12.71 4.19 -14.10
N PRO A 305 12.75 3.67 -12.87
CA PRO A 305 12.15 2.37 -12.54
C PRO A 305 10.61 2.36 -12.62
N VAL A 306 9.94 3.52 -12.63
CA VAL A 306 8.48 3.59 -12.76
C VAL A 306 8.06 3.10 -14.14
N LYS A 307 7.27 2.03 -14.16
CA LYS A 307 6.63 1.50 -15.36
C LYS A 307 5.13 1.41 -15.15
N LEU A 308 4.38 1.96 -16.10
CA LEU A 308 2.94 2.12 -16.02
C LEU A 308 2.23 1.11 -16.93
N THR A 309 1.17 0.50 -16.42
CA THR A 309 0.15 -0.14 -17.27
C THR A 309 -0.74 0.92 -17.89
N LEU A 310 -1.54 0.57 -18.88
CA LEU A 310 -2.48 1.48 -19.52
C LEU A 310 -3.81 0.79 -19.72
N ASN A 311 -4.88 1.45 -19.29
CA ASN A 311 -6.25 1.14 -19.65
C ASN A 311 -6.96 2.45 -19.99
N TYR A 312 -7.69 2.51 -21.11
CA TYR A 312 -8.38 3.71 -21.54
C TYR A 312 -9.64 3.38 -22.33
N HIS A 313 -10.59 4.28 -22.31
CA HIS A 313 -11.81 4.18 -23.09
C HIS A 313 -12.42 5.57 -23.30
N GLU A 314 -13.22 5.73 -24.35
CA GLU A 314 -13.93 6.98 -24.62
C GLU A 314 -15.09 7.21 -23.64
N ASP A 315 -15.79 6.14 -23.24
CA ASP A 315 -17.03 6.23 -22.47
C ASP A 315 -16.85 5.97 -20.98
N ASN A 316 -16.04 5.00 -20.57
CA ASN A 316 -15.89 4.63 -19.17
C ASN A 316 -14.57 3.94 -18.85
N VAL A 317 -14.13 4.02 -17.59
CA VAL A 317 -12.93 3.35 -17.07
C VAL A 317 -13.12 2.98 -15.60
N ASP A 318 -12.45 1.91 -15.18
CA ASP A 318 -12.42 1.50 -13.77
C ASP A 318 -11.28 2.20 -13.04
N PHE A 319 -11.59 2.78 -11.87
CA PHE A 319 -10.61 3.37 -10.97
C PHE A 319 -11.02 3.12 -9.52
N LEU A 320 -10.18 2.46 -8.74
CA LEU A 320 -10.47 1.96 -7.38
C LEU A 320 -11.71 1.04 -7.38
N ASP A 321 -12.76 1.40 -6.61
CA ASP A 321 -14.04 0.67 -6.54
C ASP A 321 -15.11 1.32 -7.41
N LEU A 322 -14.72 2.17 -8.36
CA LEU A 322 -15.63 2.93 -9.21
C LEU A 322 -15.43 2.59 -10.68
N ASN A 323 -16.53 2.46 -11.42
CA ASN A 323 -16.54 2.62 -12.85
C ASN A 323 -16.99 4.08 -13.11
N ILE A 324 -16.08 4.88 -13.67
CA ILE A 324 -16.29 6.29 -14.00
C ILE A 324 -16.70 6.33 -15.47
N TYR A 325 -17.80 7.01 -15.78
CA TYR A 325 -18.33 7.09 -17.14
C TYR A 325 -18.81 8.49 -17.51
N LYS A 326 -18.80 8.81 -18.82
CA LYS A 326 -19.33 10.07 -19.32
C LYS A 326 -20.84 10.11 -19.20
N SER A 327 -21.39 11.22 -18.71
CA SER A 327 -22.82 11.44 -18.49
C SER A 327 -23.19 12.89 -18.80
N GLY A 328 -23.75 13.12 -19.98
CA GLY A 328 -24.01 14.47 -20.45
C GLY A 328 -22.74 15.32 -20.49
N PRO A 329 -22.74 16.53 -19.92
CA PRO A 329 -21.55 17.41 -19.90
C PRO A 329 -20.53 17.03 -18.81
N GLY A 330 -20.81 16.05 -17.98
CA GLY A 330 -19.97 15.67 -16.82
C GLY A 330 -19.65 14.19 -16.77
N LEU A 331 -19.33 13.72 -15.56
CA LEU A 331 -19.02 12.33 -15.29
C LEU A 331 -20.00 11.74 -14.28
N GLY A 332 -20.44 10.50 -14.55
CA GLY A 332 -21.14 9.65 -13.60
C GLY A 332 -20.21 8.60 -12.98
N THR A 333 -20.62 8.06 -11.86
CA THR A 333 -19.92 6.95 -11.20
C THR A 333 -20.91 5.86 -10.85
N ARG A 334 -20.49 4.63 -10.96
CA ARG A 334 -21.19 3.46 -10.44
C ARG A 334 -20.19 2.55 -9.72
N LEU A 335 -20.67 1.70 -8.84
CA LEU A 335 -19.83 0.75 -8.13
C LEU A 335 -19.20 -0.22 -9.13
N PHE A 336 -17.88 -0.34 -9.08
CA PHE A 336 -17.13 -1.38 -9.76
C PHE A 336 -16.76 -2.48 -8.76
N ARG A 337 -17.08 -3.70 -9.10
CA ARG A 337 -16.65 -4.87 -8.34
C ARG A 337 -15.72 -5.72 -9.20
N LYS A 338 -14.54 -5.97 -8.68
CA LYS A 338 -13.58 -6.87 -9.37
C LYS A 338 -14.20 -8.25 -9.49
N SER A 339 -13.92 -8.96 -10.56
CA SER A 339 -14.43 -10.33 -10.80
C SER A 339 -14.08 -11.32 -9.68
N THR A 340 -13.06 -11.02 -8.89
CA THR A 340 -12.63 -11.79 -7.72
C THR A 340 -13.36 -11.42 -6.44
N ASP A 341 -14.17 -10.35 -6.44
CA ASP A 341 -14.96 -9.97 -5.28
C ASP A 341 -16.12 -10.97 -5.11
N ARG A 342 -16.17 -11.61 -3.95
CA ARG A 342 -17.23 -12.57 -3.62
C ARG A 342 -18.58 -11.92 -3.35
N ASN A 343 -18.63 -10.58 -3.26
CA ASN A 343 -19.84 -9.86 -2.89
C ASN A 343 -20.48 -10.38 -1.57
N SER A 344 -19.64 -10.90 -0.67
CA SER A 344 -20.09 -11.48 0.59
C SER A 344 -20.25 -10.38 1.63
N ILE A 345 -21.47 -10.16 2.05
CA ILE A 345 -21.81 -9.35 3.23
C ILE A 345 -21.66 -10.25 4.46
N LEU A 346 -21.12 -9.69 5.54
CA LEU A 346 -21.02 -10.40 6.81
C LEU A 346 -22.40 -10.86 7.27
N HIS A 347 -22.56 -12.16 7.51
CA HIS A 347 -23.84 -12.72 7.92
C HIS A 347 -24.28 -12.17 9.29
N ALA A 348 -25.59 -11.92 9.46
CA ALA A 348 -26.15 -11.34 10.68
C ALA A 348 -25.89 -12.19 11.94
N THR A 349 -25.73 -13.52 11.77
CA THR A 349 -25.38 -14.46 12.86
C THR A 349 -23.88 -14.61 13.08
N SER A 350 -23.05 -13.83 12.38
CA SER A 350 -21.60 -13.86 12.58
C SER A 350 -21.22 -13.39 13.99
N HIS A 351 -20.18 -14.01 14.55
CA HIS A 351 -19.66 -13.69 15.89
C HIS A 351 -18.85 -12.39 15.99
N HIS A 352 -18.99 -11.52 15.00
CA HIS A 352 -18.35 -10.19 15.05
C HIS A 352 -19.04 -9.30 16.09
N PRO A 353 -18.31 -8.32 16.65
CA PRO A 353 -18.91 -7.35 17.56
C PRO A 353 -20.17 -6.71 16.96
N PRO A 354 -21.24 -6.50 17.75
CA PRO A 354 -22.50 -5.92 17.26
C PRO A 354 -22.33 -4.57 16.55
N ALA A 355 -21.31 -3.79 16.94
CA ALA A 355 -20.99 -2.53 16.28
C ALA A 355 -20.54 -2.74 14.82
N THR A 356 -19.76 -3.78 14.54
CA THR A 356 -19.31 -4.14 13.18
C THR A 356 -20.51 -4.52 12.32
N ILE A 357 -21.40 -5.39 12.82
CA ILE A 357 -22.60 -5.83 12.09
C ILE A 357 -23.53 -4.63 11.80
N ARG A 358 -23.74 -3.75 12.78
CA ARG A 358 -24.56 -2.53 12.60
C ARG A 358 -23.94 -1.49 11.67
N GLY A 359 -22.61 -1.48 11.53
CA GLY A 359 -21.89 -0.55 10.64
C GLY A 359 -22.06 -0.89 9.17
N ILE A 360 -22.30 -2.16 8.81
CA ILE A 360 -22.34 -2.63 7.41
C ILE A 360 -23.45 -1.92 6.59
N PRO A 361 -24.70 -1.84 7.02
CA PRO A 361 -25.74 -1.15 6.24
C PRO A 361 -25.42 0.33 6.01
N TYR A 362 -24.73 0.98 6.95
CA TYR A 362 -24.34 2.38 6.82
C TYR A 362 -23.25 2.56 5.75
N GLN A 363 -22.27 1.68 5.71
CA GLN A 363 -21.21 1.72 4.69
C GLN A 363 -21.75 1.43 3.29
N GLU A 364 -22.61 0.42 3.15
CA GLU A 364 -23.27 0.10 1.89
C GLU A 364 -24.20 1.24 1.40
N GLN A 365 -24.94 1.88 2.32
CA GLN A 365 -25.76 3.05 1.97
C GLN A 365 -24.93 4.25 1.51
N GLN A 366 -23.76 4.47 2.09
CA GLN A 366 -22.86 5.54 1.64
C GLN A 366 -22.41 5.28 0.20
N LEU A 367 -21.96 4.07 -0.12
CA LEU A 367 -21.53 3.69 -1.46
C LEU A 367 -22.67 3.77 -2.49
N THR A 368 -23.88 3.33 -2.12
CA THR A 368 -25.05 3.37 -3.02
C THR A 368 -25.67 4.76 -3.18
N ARG A 369 -25.63 5.63 -2.15
CA ARG A 369 -26.10 7.02 -2.26
C ARG A 369 -25.25 7.84 -3.23
N TYR A 370 -23.97 7.56 -3.32
CA TYR A 370 -23.06 8.26 -4.24
C TYR A 370 -23.04 7.64 -5.65
N GLY A 371 -23.53 6.41 -5.83
CA GLY A 371 -23.60 5.73 -7.12
C GLY A 371 -24.91 5.98 -7.93
N LYS A 372 -25.89 6.68 -7.37
CA LYS A 372 -27.07 7.14 -8.12
C LYS A 372 -26.80 8.58 -8.56
N GLY A 373 -26.48 8.75 -9.86
CA GLY A 373 -26.60 10.05 -10.51
C GLY A 373 -28.03 10.59 -10.40
N PRO A 374 -28.24 11.89 -10.62
CA PRO A 374 -29.58 12.46 -10.63
C PRO A 374 -30.46 11.70 -11.62
N ALA A 375 -31.67 11.35 -11.17
CA ALA A 375 -32.72 10.75 -11.99
C ALA A 375 -33.17 11.74 -13.07
#